data_5ba322de4e8a5bce95c941b6c6c38ef1
#
_entry.id   5ba322de4e8a5bce95c941b6c6c38ef1
#
_cell.length_a   1.000
_cell.length_b   1.000
_cell.length_c   1.000
_cell.angle_alpha   90.00
_cell.angle_beta   90.00
_cell.angle_gamma   90.00
#
_symmetry.space_group_name_H-M   'P 1'
#
loop_
_entity.id
_entity.type
_entity.pdbx_description
1 polymer ?
#
loop_
_entity_poly.entity_id
_entity_poly.type
_entity_poly.pdbx_seq_one_letter_code
_entity_poly.pdbx_strand_id
1 'polypeptide(L)'
;MQELGADIDELVCGSKNDVHTEDLDIIMNEYDDSSKPFAMKIIAESIMHYRNNDILRGKNVTDDDVLLDYMLKQWDGFSMLEYVRTVLHYSQDTMSEKLCLPRKKYRKYEKEQEYPDAEALVRMYNLYNCRPSMYLNMYDRRYYAMQRIWVDFSKEQKDKVKQMGCAVRSIL
;
A
#
# COMPACT_ATOMS: atom_id res chain seq x y z
N MET A 1 22.63 -2.29 0.19
CA MET A 1 21.88 -2.26 -1.09
C MET A 1 21.50 -0.83 -1.54
N GLN A 2 22.08 0.21 -0.93
CA GLN A 2 21.87 1.61 -1.39
C GLN A 2 22.82 2.06 -2.51
N GLU A 3 23.73 1.21 -2.96
CA GLU A 3 24.79 1.62 -3.90
C GLU A 3 24.50 1.42 -5.39
N LEU A 4 23.38 0.81 -5.76
CA LEU A 4 23.08 0.58 -7.19
C LEU A 4 22.11 1.58 -7.82
N GLY A 5 21.48 2.47 -7.04
CA GLY A 5 20.61 3.55 -7.56
C GLY A 5 19.45 3.12 -8.44
N ALA A 6 19.26 1.82 -8.64
CA ALA A 6 18.19 1.27 -9.46
C ALA A 6 16.98 0.92 -8.58
N ASP A 7 15.84 1.51 -8.91
CA ASP A 7 14.56 1.15 -8.33
C ASP A 7 14.20 -0.27 -8.77
N ILE A 8 13.82 -1.15 -7.82
CA ILE A 8 13.41 -2.52 -8.13
C ILE A 8 12.19 -2.55 -9.07
N ASP A 9 11.30 -1.59 -8.96
CA ASP A 9 10.14 -1.47 -9.83
C ASP A 9 10.57 -1.08 -11.25
N GLU A 10 11.56 -0.20 -11.41
CA GLU A 10 12.12 0.16 -12.70
C GLU A 10 12.77 -1.04 -13.39
N LEU A 11 13.50 -1.87 -12.62
CA LEU A 11 14.14 -3.08 -13.14
C LEU A 11 13.14 -4.15 -13.60
N VAL A 12 12.04 -4.33 -12.90
CA VAL A 12 11.06 -5.40 -13.18
C VAL A 12 9.93 -4.92 -14.09
N CYS A 13 9.45 -3.70 -13.89
CA CYS A 13 8.28 -3.15 -14.59
C CYS A 13 8.65 -2.21 -15.74
N GLY A 14 9.92 -1.82 -15.87
CA GLY A 14 10.39 -0.82 -16.86
C GLY A 14 9.91 0.60 -16.58
N SER A 15 9.37 0.87 -15.39
CA SER A 15 8.89 2.21 -15.00
C SER A 15 9.01 2.41 -13.50
N LYS A 16 9.39 3.64 -13.10
CA LYS A 16 9.38 4.06 -11.70
C LYS A 16 7.95 4.17 -11.16
N ASN A 17 7.85 4.08 -9.84
CA ASN A 17 6.62 4.39 -9.15
C ASN A 17 6.54 5.90 -8.89
N ASP A 18 5.95 6.67 -9.83
CA ASP A 18 6.00 8.13 -9.85
C ASP A 18 4.87 8.83 -9.08
N VAL A 19 4.12 8.12 -8.25
CA VAL A 19 3.08 8.77 -7.46
C VAL A 19 3.70 9.40 -6.22
N HIS A 20 4.29 10.59 -6.37
CA HIS A 20 4.69 11.44 -5.28
C HIS A 20 3.65 12.53 -5.04
N THR A 21 3.21 12.68 -3.80
CA THR A 21 2.32 13.74 -3.37
C THR A 21 3.02 14.56 -2.29
N GLU A 22 3.74 15.61 -2.71
CA GLU A 22 4.49 16.49 -1.81
C GLU A 22 3.68 16.93 -0.58
N ASP A 23 2.41 17.21 -0.78
CA ASP A 23 1.50 17.62 0.29
C ASP A 23 1.33 16.58 1.40
N LEU A 24 1.20 15.30 1.03
CA LEU A 24 1.06 14.21 2.00
C LEU A 24 2.40 13.90 2.67
N ASP A 25 3.50 13.99 1.91
CA ASP A 25 4.87 13.86 2.42
C ASP A 25 5.18 14.91 3.49
N ILE A 26 4.78 16.17 3.27
CA ILE A 26 4.94 17.25 4.25
C ILE A 26 4.23 16.88 5.55
N ILE A 27 2.97 16.44 5.48
CA ILE A 27 2.21 16.06 6.68
C ILE A 27 2.91 14.91 7.43
N MET A 28 3.35 13.89 6.71
CA MET A 28 3.95 12.71 7.32
C MET A 28 5.35 12.96 7.89
N ASN A 29 6.10 13.90 7.33
CA ASN A 29 7.43 14.27 7.80
C ASN A 29 7.40 15.17 9.05
N GLU A 30 6.23 15.66 9.44
CA GLU A 30 6.06 16.43 10.69
C GLU A 30 6.04 15.54 11.95
N TYR A 31 5.91 14.21 11.80
CA TYR A 31 5.88 13.26 12.91
C TYR A 31 7.22 12.57 13.10
N ASP A 32 7.58 12.31 14.37
CA ASP A 32 8.71 11.46 14.70
C ASP A 32 8.43 9.98 14.42
N ASP A 33 9.47 9.16 14.40
CA ASP A 33 9.37 7.73 14.05
C ASP A 33 8.46 6.94 15.02
N SER A 34 8.30 7.40 16.26
CA SER A 34 7.48 6.72 17.27
C SER A 34 6.00 7.00 17.11
N SER A 35 5.65 8.21 16.71
CA SER A 35 4.27 8.67 16.54
C SER A 35 3.73 8.48 15.11
N LYS A 36 4.63 8.36 14.14
CA LYS A 36 4.32 8.24 12.70
C LYS A 36 3.35 7.10 12.36
N PRO A 37 3.47 5.86 12.91
CA PRO A 37 2.52 4.78 12.62
C PRO A 37 1.09 5.10 13.06
N PHE A 38 0.94 5.73 14.22
CA PHE A 38 -0.37 6.13 14.74
C PHE A 38 -0.98 7.27 13.93
N ALA A 39 -0.19 8.31 13.63
CA ALA A 39 -0.60 9.41 12.79
C ALA A 39 -1.02 8.93 11.39
N MET A 40 -0.25 8.04 10.80
CA MET A 40 -0.56 7.43 9.50
C MET A 40 -1.91 6.73 9.51
N LYS A 41 -2.24 5.97 10.57
CA LYS A 41 -3.52 5.28 10.68
C LYS A 41 -4.69 6.28 10.68
N ILE A 42 -4.61 7.32 11.50
CA ILE A 42 -5.67 8.34 11.58
C ILE A 42 -5.83 9.09 10.26
N ILE A 43 -4.72 9.42 9.60
CA ILE A 43 -4.76 10.08 8.30
C ILE A 43 -5.38 9.15 7.24
N ALA A 44 -5.02 7.86 7.24
CA ALA A 44 -5.59 6.86 6.35
C ALA A 44 -7.11 6.69 6.56
N GLU A 45 -7.56 6.62 7.82
CA GLU A 45 -9.00 6.60 8.17
C GLU A 45 -9.72 7.85 7.70
N SER A 46 -9.09 9.03 7.83
CA SER A 46 -9.64 10.30 7.36
C SER A 46 -9.77 10.33 5.83
N ILE A 47 -8.75 9.84 5.11
CA ILE A 47 -8.78 9.70 3.65
C ILE A 47 -9.95 8.80 3.24
N MET A 48 -10.08 7.62 3.84
CA MET A 48 -11.17 6.69 3.54
C MET A 48 -12.54 7.27 3.88
N HIS A 49 -12.66 8.03 4.96
CA HIS A 49 -13.92 8.70 5.29
C HIS A 49 -14.37 9.65 4.16
N TYR A 50 -13.50 10.52 3.68
CA TYR A 50 -13.83 11.43 2.58
C TYR A 50 -14.05 10.68 1.27
N ARG A 51 -13.28 9.66 1.01
CA ARG A 51 -13.42 8.82 -0.19
C ARG A 51 -14.76 8.08 -0.22
N ASN A 52 -15.17 7.50 0.89
CA ASN A 52 -16.48 6.85 1.02
C ASN A 52 -17.63 7.83 0.79
N ASN A 53 -17.53 9.08 1.25
CA ASN A 53 -18.52 10.10 0.96
C ASN A 53 -18.60 10.43 -0.55
N ASP A 54 -17.46 10.43 -1.25
CA ASP A 54 -17.42 10.63 -2.68
C ASP A 54 -18.05 9.45 -3.44
N ILE A 55 -17.79 8.22 -3.00
CA ILE A 55 -18.39 6.99 -3.55
C ILE A 55 -19.91 7.02 -3.37
N LEU A 56 -20.40 7.40 -2.19
CA LEU A 56 -21.83 7.56 -1.92
C LEU A 56 -22.49 8.63 -2.81
N ARG A 57 -21.70 9.60 -3.31
CA ARG A 57 -22.14 10.63 -4.24
C ARG A 57 -21.99 10.22 -5.72
N GLY A 58 -21.58 8.99 -5.99
CA GLY A 58 -21.54 8.41 -7.32
C GLY A 58 -20.15 8.30 -7.96
N LYS A 59 -19.05 8.54 -7.22
CA LYS A 59 -17.71 8.18 -7.71
C LYS A 59 -17.54 6.67 -7.75
N ASN A 60 -16.84 6.18 -8.74
CA ASN A 60 -16.51 4.76 -8.86
C ASN A 60 -15.52 4.33 -7.76
N VAL A 61 -15.69 3.11 -7.27
CA VAL A 61 -14.71 2.45 -6.40
C VAL A 61 -13.50 2.03 -7.24
N THR A 62 -12.31 2.30 -6.76
CA THR A 62 -11.06 1.90 -7.39
C THR A 62 -10.39 0.75 -6.63
N ASP A 63 -9.40 0.11 -7.24
CA ASP A 63 -8.60 -0.93 -6.59
C ASP A 63 -7.82 -0.36 -5.37
N ASP A 64 -7.40 0.90 -5.44
CA ASP A 64 -6.72 1.58 -4.33
C ASP A 64 -7.66 1.80 -3.14
N ASP A 65 -8.95 2.07 -3.38
CA ASP A 65 -9.96 2.17 -2.32
C ASP A 65 -10.14 0.83 -1.60
N VAL A 66 -10.24 -0.25 -2.37
CA VAL A 66 -10.36 -1.61 -1.83
C VAL A 66 -9.11 -2.01 -1.05
N LEU A 67 -7.94 -1.67 -1.57
CA LEU A 67 -6.66 -1.94 -0.94
C LEU A 67 -6.54 -1.21 0.40
N LEU A 68 -6.81 0.10 0.45
CA LEU A 68 -6.71 0.89 1.67
C LEU A 68 -7.73 0.45 2.72
N ASP A 69 -8.97 0.16 2.33
CA ASP A 69 -10.00 -0.38 3.24
C ASP A 69 -9.58 -1.73 3.85
N TYR A 70 -8.99 -2.61 3.05
CA TYR A 70 -8.45 -3.88 3.53
C TYR A 70 -7.30 -3.68 4.51
N MET A 71 -6.36 -2.78 4.19
CA MET A 71 -5.23 -2.43 5.06
C MET A 71 -5.69 -1.85 6.40
N LEU A 72 -6.71 -0.98 6.39
CA LEU A 72 -7.27 -0.41 7.62
C LEU A 72 -7.87 -1.47 8.55
N LYS A 73 -8.49 -2.50 7.99
CA LYS A 73 -9.05 -3.64 8.76
C LYS A 73 -7.98 -4.54 9.37
N GLN A 74 -6.82 -4.61 8.75
CA GLN A 74 -5.71 -5.49 9.14
C GLN A 74 -4.40 -4.72 9.34
N TRP A 75 -4.48 -3.56 9.99
CA TRP A 75 -3.38 -2.60 10.06
C TRP A 75 -2.04 -3.18 10.51
N ASP A 76 -2.05 -4.07 11.51
CA ASP A 76 -0.83 -4.64 12.10
C ASP A 76 -0.40 -5.98 11.49
N GLY A 77 -1.24 -6.59 10.64
CA GLY A 77 -1.01 -7.93 10.09
C GLY A 77 -1.16 -8.02 8.57
N PHE A 78 -1.02 -6.91 7.86
CA PHE A 78 -1.21 -6.88 6.42
C PHE A 78 -0.07 -7.58 5.66
N SER A 79 -0.45 -8.48 4.76
CA SER A 79 0.44 -9.09 3.75
C SER A 79 -0.13 -8.86 2.36
N MET A 80 0.71 -8.33 1.45
CA MET A 80 0.29 -8.07 0.06
C MET A 80 -0.07 -9.36 -0.68
N LEU A 81 0.65 -10.45 -0.44
CA LEU A 81 0.32 -11.75 -1.03
C LEU A 81 -1.01 -12.30 -0.52
N GLU A 82 -1.29 -12.16 0.76
CA GLU A 82 -2.57 -12.55 1.33
C GLU A 82 -3.71 -11.72 0.77
N TYR A 83 -3.52 -10.41 0.66
CA TYR A 83 -4.48 -9.50 0.03
C TYR A 83 -4.81 -9.95 -1.39
N VAL A 84 -3.82 -10.08 -2.27
CA VAL A 84 -4.02 -10.49 -3.68
C VAL A 84 -4.72 -11.84 -3.76
N ARG A 85 -4.29 -12.82 -2.95
CA ARG A 85 -4.92 -14.14 -2.90
C ARG A 85 -6.40 -14.07 -2.47
N THR A 86 -6.69 -13.25 -1.47
CA THR A 86 -8.05 -13.10 -0.92
C THR A 86 -8.97 -12.43 -1.93
N VAL A 87 -8.53 -11.36 -2.57
CA VAL A 87 -9.29 -10.65 -3.62
C VAL A 87 -9.59 -11.56 -4.81
N LEU A 88 -8.64 -12.43 -5.17
CA LEU A 88 -8.81 -13.40 -6.26
C LEU A 88 -9.58 -14.66 -5.84
N HIS A 89 -9.98 -14.78 -4.57
CA HIS A 89 -10.64 -15.96 -4.02
C HIS A 89 -9.85 -17.26 -4.20
N TYR A 90 -8.52 -17.19 -4.15
CA TYR A 90 -7.65 -18.34 -4.29
C TYR A 90 -7.31 -18.98 -2.94
N SER A 91 -7.16 -20.32 -2.95
CA SER A 91 -6.52 -21.04 -1.85
C SER A 91 -5.00 -20.79 -1.87
N GLN A 92 -4.31 -21.04 -0.75
CA GLN A 92 -2.83 -21.00 -0.72
C GLN A 92 -2.22 -21.99 -1.72
N ASP A 93 -2.86 -23.14 -1.92
CA ASP A 93 -2.39 -24.15 -2.87
C ASP A 93 -2.52 -23.63 -4.30
N THR A 94 -3.67 -23.10 -4.67
CA THR A 94 -3.89 -22.49 -5.99
C THR A 94 -2.90 -21.36 -6.27
N MET A 95 -2.67 -20.48 -5.29
CA MET A 95 -1.73 -19.36 -5.47
C MET A 95 -0.29 -19.84 -5.61
N SER A 96 0.12 -20.83 -4.81
CA SER A 96 1.46 -21.41 -4.90
C SER A 96 1.70 -22.09 -6.25
N GLU A 97 0.73 -22.80 -6.81
CA GLU A 97 0.78 -23.41 -8.14
C GLU A 97 0.91 -22.34 -9.23
N LYS A 98 0.08 -21.29 -9.20
CA LYS A 98 0.15 -20.19 -10.19
C LYS A 98 1.50 -19.48 -10.18
N LEU A 99 2.09 -19.32 -9.01
CA LEU A 99 3.43 -18.71 -8.85
C LEU A 99 4.56 -19.71 -9.09
N CYS A 100 4.27 -20.97 -9.39
CA CYS A 100 5.23 -22.06 -9.53
C CYS A 100 6.17 -22.17 -8.32
N LEU A 101 5.61 -22.01 -7.11
CA LEU A 101 6.35 -22.06 -5.85
C LEU A 101 5.97 -23.33 -5.06
N PRO A 102 6.91 -23.97 -4.36
CA PRO A 102 6.54 -24.97 -3.36
C PRO A 102 5.64 -24.33 -2.29
N ARG A 103 4.56 -25.01 -1.89
CA ARG A 103 3.59 -24.52 -0.89
C ARG A 103 4.24 -23.97 0.38
N LYS A 104 5.29 -24.67 0.89
CA LYS A 104 6.02 -24.24 2.08
C LYS A 104 6.72 -22.88 1.87
N LYS A 105 7.30 -22.68 0.69
CA LYS A 105 7.97 -21.42 0.33
C LYS A 105 6.95 -20.29 0.16
N TYR A 106 5.84 -20.56 -0.54
CA TYR A 106 4.75 -19.60 -0.67
C TYR A 106 4.23 -19.12 0.70
N ARG A 107 4.00 -20.05 1.65
CA ARG A 107 3.55 -19.70 3.00
C ARG A 107 4.51 -18.79 3.76
N LYS A 108 5.82 -18.99 3.57
CA LYS A 108 6.82 -18.12 4.20
C LYS A 108 6.77 -16.71 3.62
N TYR A 109 6.59 -16.59 2.31
CA TYR A 109 6.41 -15.31 1.64
C TYR A 109 5.12 -14.60 2.09
N GLU A 110 4.00 -15.34 2.14
CA GLU A 110 2.72 -14.79 2.58
C GLU A 110 2.75 -14.33 4.04
N LYS A 111 3.53 -15.00 4.90
CA LYS A 111 3.72 -14.61 6.31
C LYS A 111 4.86 -13.62 6.53
N GLU A 112 5.46 -13.12 5.47
CA GLU A 112 6.61 -12.21 5.50
C GLU A 112 7.81 -12.74 6.31
N GLN A 113 7.94 -14.06 6.43
CA GLN A 113 9.08 -14.73 7.07
C GLN A 113 10.31 -14.82 6.17
N GLU A 114 10.11 -14.74 4.87
CA GLU A 114 11.15 -14.65 3.83
C GLU A 114 10.69 -13.66 2.75
N TYR A 115 11.62 -12.94 2.15
CA TYR A 115 11.33 -12.11 0.99
C TYR A 115 11.21 -12.95 -0.28
N PRO A 116 10.26 -12.62 -1.19
CA PRO A 116 10.21 -13.24 -2.50
C PRO A 116 11.52 -13.05 -3.27
N ASP A 117 11.97 -14.09 -3.96
CA ASP A 117 13.10 -13.99 -4.87
C ASP A 117 12.70 -13.26 -6.17
N ALA A 118 13.71 -12.88 -6.97
CA ALA A 118 13.49 -12.10 -8.20
C ALA A 118 12.53 -12.79 -9.18
N GLU A 119 12.61 -14.12 -9.29
CA GLU A 119 11.74 -14.88 -10.19
C GLU A 119 10.28 -14.86 -9.72
N ALA A 120 10.07 -15.00 -8.41
CA ALA A 120 8.73 -14.87 -7.81
C ALA A 120 8.16 -13.46 -8.01
N LEU A 121 8.96 -12.40 -7.81
CA LEU A 121 8.54 -11.02 -8.03
C LEU A 121 8.13 -10.75 -9.48
N VAL A 122 8.91 -11.23 -10.45
CA VAL A 122 8.56 -11.11 -11.87
C VAL A 122 7.26 -11.84 -12.19
N ARG A 123 7.05 -13.05 -11.63
CA ARG A 123 5.79 -13.78 -11.82
C ARG A 123 4.60 -13.08 -11.19
N MET A 124 4.75 -12.53 -9.98
CA MET A 124 3.72 -11.74 -9.29
C MET A 124 3.33 -10.52 -10.10
N TYR A 125 4.30 -9.81 -10.67
CA TYR A 125 4.05 -8.67 -11.54
C TYR A 125 3.31 -9.09 -12.82
N ASN A 126 3.80 -10.11 -13.51
CA ASN A 126 3.20 -10.56 -14.78
C ASN A 126 1.78 -11.11 -14.62
N LEU A 127 1.48 -11.75 -13.49
CA LEU A 127 0.16 -12.36 -13.26
C LEU A 127 -0.85 -11.37 -12.66
N TYR A 128 -0.40 -10.47 -11.82
CA TYR A 128 -1.29 -9.65 -10.98
C TYR A 128 -1.05 -8.15 -11.09
N ASN A 129 -0.10 -7.74 -11.93
CA ASN A 129 0.30 -6.34 -12.12
C ASN A 129 0.65 -5.60 -10.81
N CYS A 130 1.09 -6.35 -9.79
CA CYS A 130 1.52 -5.79 -8.53
C CYS A 130 3.03 -5.54 -8.53
N ARG A 131 3.43 -4.31 -8.24
CA ARG A 131 4.83 -3.91 -8.28
C ARG A 131 5.65 -4.62 -7.21
N PRO A 132 6.92 -4.99 -7.49
CA PRO A 132 7.82 -5.65 -6.54
C PRO A 132 7.98 -4.91 -5.21
N SER A 133 8.06 -3.59 -5.23
CA SER A 133 8.13 -2.75 -4.02
C SER A 133 6.99 -3.02 -3.04
N MET A 134 5.81 -3.36 -3.52
CA MET A 134 4.66 -3.69 -2.68
C MET A 134 4.83 -5.00 -1.90
N TYR A 135 5.67 -5.93 -2.38
CA TYR A 135 5.95 -7.19 -1.70
C TYR A 135 7.20 -7.13 -0.83
N LEU A 136 8.15 -6.25 -1.17
CA LEU A 136 9.44 -6.19 -0.50
C LEU A 136 9.48 -5.26 0.72
N ASN A 137 8.36 -4.66 1.08
CA ASN A 137 8.29 -3.72 2.19
C ASN A 137 9.23 -2.50 2.04
N MET A 138 9.65 -2.18 0.81
CA MET A 138 10.55 -1.06 0.51
C MET A 138 9.85 0.29 0.67
N TYR A 139 8.51 0.30 0.49
CA TYR A 139 7.64 1.41 0.79
C TYR A 139 6.62 0.98 1.83
N ASP A 140 6.17 1.90 2.66
CA ASP A 140 4.99 1.62 3.45
C ASP A 140 3.78 1.54 2.50
N ARG A 141 3.26 0.34 2.31
CA ARG A 141 2.17 0.02 1.38
C ARG A 141 0.93 0.85 1.66
N ARG A 142 0.69 1.15 2.93
CA ARG A 142 -0.43 1.97 3.39
C ARG A 142 -0.26 3.39 2.86
N TYR A 143 0.95 3.90 2.96
CA TYR A 143 1.30 5.22 2.45
C TYR A 143 1.13 5.30 0.93
N TYR A 144 1.56 4.27 0.21
CA TYR A 144 1.35 4.18 -1.23
C TYR A 144 -0.13 4.22 -1.62
N ALA A 145 -0.99 3.41 -0.97
CA ALA A 145 -2.43 3.43 -1.24
C ALA A 145 -3.07 4.80 -0.92
N MET A 146 -2.63 5.44 0.18
CA MET A 146 -3.05 6.79 0.54
C MET A 146 -2.67 7.81 -0.54
N GLN A 147 -1.45 7.79 -1.06
CA GLN A 147 -0.98 8.70 -2.10
C GLN A 147 -1.83 8.60 -3.38
N ARG A 148 -2.17 7.40 -3.79
CA ARG A 148 -2.97 7.17 -5.00
C ARG A 148 -4.39 7.72 -4.87
N ILE A 149 -5.02 7.55 -3.73
CA ILE A 149 -6.35 8.14 -3.46
C ILE A 149 -6.25 9.66 -3.31
N TRP A 150 -5.17 10.16 -2.70
CA TRP A 150 -4.94 11.59 -2.47
C TRP A 150 -4.90 12.42 -3.74
N VAL A 151 -4.39 11.86 -4.85
CA VAL A 151 -4.34 12.55 -6.13
C VAL A 151 -5.72 13.03 -6.58
N ASP A 152 -6.75 12.22 -6.34
CA ASP A 152 -8.13 12.49 -6.74
C ASP A 152 -8.89 13.44 -5.80
N PHE A 153 -8.29 13.84 -4.67
CA PHE A 153 -8.93 14.71 -3.71
C PHE A 153 -8.99 16.15 -4.18
N SER A 154 -10.11 16.81 -3.93
CA SER A 154 -10.25 18.25 -4.08
C SER A 154 -9.35 18.99 -3.06
N LYS A 155 -9.05 20.25 -3.35
CA LYS A 155 -8.30 21.11 -2.42
C LYS A 155 -8.95 21.14 -1.04
N GLU A 156 -10.29 21.27 -0.97
CA GLU A 156 -11.03 21.31 0.30
C GLU A 156 -10.84 20.01 1.11
N GLN A 157 -10.89 18.85 0.47
CA GLN A 157 -10.65 17.55 1.13
C GLN A 157 -9.23 17.46 1.64
N LYS A 158 -8.24 17.85 0.83
CA LYS A 158 -6.83 17.92 1.23
C LYS A 158 -6.61 18.80 2.44
N ASP A 159 -7.21 20.00 2.45
CA ASP A 159 -7.09 20.94 3.58
C ASP A 159 -7.71 20.37 4.86
N LYS A 160 -8.84 19.65 4.76
CA LYS A 160 -9.47 18.99 5.92
C LYS A 160 -8.60 17.87 6.50
N VAL A 161 -8.02 17.02 5.65
CA VAL A 161 -7.10 15.97 6.12
C VAL A 161 -5.83 16.57 6.73
N LYS A 162 -5.28 17.66 6.16
CA LYS A 162 -4.18 18.42 6.76
C LYS A 162 -4.51 18.94 8.15
N GLN A 163 -5.69 19.52 8.32
CA GLN A 163 -6.18 19.99 9.64
C GLN A 163 -6.26 18.84 10.64
N MET A 164 -6.73 17.66 10.23
CA MET A 164 -6.74 16.47 11.08
C MET A 164 -5.31 16.05 11.47
N GLY A 165 -4.37 16.04 10.53
CA GLY A 165 -2.96 15.81 10.82
C GLY A 165 -2.43 16.78 11.88
N CYS A 166 -2.63 18.07 11.69
CA CYS A 166 -2.23 19.07 12.68
C CYS A 166 -2.87 18.86 14.07
N ALA A 167 -4.14 18.47 14.11
CA ALA A 167 -4.84 18.18 15.37
C ALA A 167 -4.25 16.95 16.07
N VAL A 168 -3.95 15.87 15.32
CA VAL A 168 -3.28 14.67 15.86
C VAL A 168 -1.93 15.03 16.48
N ARG A 169 -1.13 15.84 15.79
CA ARG A 169 0.17 16.30 16.29
C ARG A 169 0.07 17.07 17.61
N SER A 170 -1.01 17.81 17.82
CA SER A 170 -1.20 18.56 19.07
C SER A 170 -1.55 17.68 20.28
N ILE A 171 -1.87 16.41 20.05
CA ILE A 171 -2.27 15.43 21.07
C ILE A 171 -1.14 14.46 21.39
N LEU A 172 -0.26 14.20 20.44
CA LEU A 172 0.91 13.34 20.57
C LEU A 172 2.10 14.09 21.15
#